data_2bdbd6873cf37b07ec831b2b591639e6
#
_entry.id   2bdbd6873cf37b07ec831b2b591639e6
#
_cell.length_a   1.000
_cell.length_b   1.000
_cell.length_c   1.000
_cell.angle_alpha   90.00
_cell.angle_beta   90.00
_cell.angle_gamma   90.00
#
_symmetry.space_group_name_H-M   'P 1'
#
loop_
_entity.id
_entity.type
_entity.pdbx_description
1 polymer ?
#
loop_
_entity_poly.entity_id
_entity_poly.type
_entity_poly.pdbx_seq_one_letter_code
_entity_poly.pdbx_strand_id
1 'polypeptide(L)'
;MRGGATLDLKQIRSDPEPVRSALSRRGAGDQLDDLLAVDERRRELNTRVDQIRAEQNKLSGEIQEAAREGKTEDPAFNRAREASSGLKAELKELEPQLGELSEKRDELLVSLPNLPEPDAPDGETEEDNVTLREVGEKPEFGFEPLDHLDLAQGHGWIEMEAAAEASGSRFAYLLGDLAMLEFALVRFAMERVRAEGFEPTIPPVLVREKALYGTGYFPGEREMIYEIPRDELFLVGTSEVSLAALQADRIMEPGELPKRYAGFSTCFRREAGAAGRDTRGIFRVHQFDKVEMFSFVEPGSSREEHERMIAIQEAILGALGIPYRVVDVAVGDLGAPAARKFDCEGWIPSQQRFRELTSCSNTTDYQARRLSSRYRAAQGESPEPVHTLNGTAVAVGRTLIALLENGQTEDGNVELPAPLQEFGAPQRIPT
;
A
#
# COMPACT_ATOMS: atom_id res chain seq x y z
N MET A 1 20.12 0.91 -3.65
CA MET A 1 19.19 2.06 -3.48
C MET A 1 19.12 2.40 -1.99
N ARG A 2 19.33 3.66 -1.59
CA ARG A 2 19.11 4.05 -0.18
C ARG A 2 17.62 4.32 -0.04
N GLY A 3 16.85 3.31 0.39
CA GLY A 3 15.44 3.47 0.74
C GLY A 3 15.30 4.33 1.99
N GLY A 4 14.30 5.21 2.04
CA GLY A 4 13.95 5.92 3.27
C GLY A 4 13.56 4.91 4.36
N ALA A 5 13.85 5.22 5.62
CA ALA A 5 13.49 4.37 6.75
C ALA A 5 11.98 4.31 6.91
N THR A 6 11.41 3.13 7.09
CA THR A 6 9.97 2.89 7.27
C THR A 6 9.44 3.52 8.57
N LEU A 7 10.18 3.32 9.66
CA LEU A 7 9.91 3.89 10.99
C LEU A 7 11.09 4.77 11.39
N ASP A 8 10.85 5.72 12.31
CA ASP A 8 11.94 6.55 12.81
C ASP A 8 12.86 5.77 13.74
N LEU A 9 14.01 5.32 13.22
CA LEU A 9 15.00 4.59 13.98
C LEU A 9 15.54 5.37 15.20
N LYS A 10 15.50 6.72 15.18
CA LYS A 10 15.91 7.52 16.35
C LYS A 10 14.88 7.38 17.46
N GLN A 11 13.61 7.42 17.11
CA GLN A 11 12.50 7.24 18.06
C GLN A 11 12.53 5.80 18.62
N ILE A 12 12.71 4.80 17.78
CA ILE A 12 12.84 3.39 18.21
C ILE A 12 13.97 3.24 19.24
N ARG A 13 15.12 3.85 19.01
CA ARG A 13 16.27 3.79 19.94
C ARG A 13 16.04 4.50 21.25
N SER A 14 15.32 5.64 21.23
CA SER A 14 15.10 6.46 22.43
C SER A 14 14.09 5.82 23.38
N ASP A 15 13.07 5.19 22.84
CA ASP A 15 12.00 4.53 23.60
C ASP A 15 11.44 3.33 22.81
N PRO A 16 12.07 2.14 22.92
CA PRO A 16 11.66 0.97 22.15
C PRO A 16 10.37 0.31 22.64
N GLU A 17 9.99 0.46 23.90
CA GLU A 17 8.89 -0.29 24.51
C GLU A 17 7.51 0.01 23.90
N PRO A 18 7.10 1.27 23.64
CA PRO A 18 5.85 1.54 22.95
C PRO A 18 5.82 0.94 21.53
N VAL A 19 6.96 0.99 20.81
CA VAL A 19 7.08 0.42 19.46
C VAL A 19 6.99 -1.11 19.53
N ARG A 20 7.66 -1.73 20.51
CA ARG A 20 7.59 -3.18 20.75
C ARG A 20 6.16 -3.62 21.03
N SER A 21 5.48 -2.93 21.97
CA SER A 21 4.09 -3.24 22.30
C SER A 21 3.17 -3.15 21.08
N ALA A 22 3.32 -2.11 20.26
CA ALA A 22 2.54 -1.92 19.06
C ALA A 22 2.82 -3.01 18.00
N LEU A 23 4.10 -3.35 17.75
CA LEU A 23 4.48 -4.38 16.80
C LEU A 23 4.10 -5.80 17.28
N SER A 24 4.11 -6.05 18.60
CA SER A 24 3.68 -7.33 19.16
C SER A 24 2.21 -7.64 18.87
N ARG A 25 1.34 -6.62 18.81
CA ARG A 25 -0.06 -6.78 18.38
C ARG A 25 -0.18 -7.28 16.93
N ARG A 26 0.86 -7.07 16.11
CA ARG A 26 0.97 -7.53 14.71
C ARG A 26 1.84 -8.78 14.55
N GLY A 27 2.26 -9.43 15.64
CA GLY A 27 3.18 -10.57 15.60
C GLY A 27 4.61 -10.23 15.15
N ALA A 28 5.01 -8.95 15.18
CA ALA A 28 6.30 -8.47 14.69
C ALA A 28 7.26 -7.98 15.79
N GLY A 29 6.99 -8.31 17.06
CA GLY A 29 7.82 -7.90 18.20
C GLY A 29 9.25 -8.43 18.13
N ASP A 30 9.45 -9.69 17.78
CA ASP A 30 10.77 -10.32 17.65
C ASP A 30 11.62 -9.67 16.54
N GLN A 31 11.00 -9.20 15.46
CA GLN A 31 11.69 -8.50 14.38
C GLN A 31 12.30 -7.17 14.84
N LEU A 32 11.66 -6.50 15.80
CA LEU A 32 12.20 -5.30 16.42
C LEU A 32 13.44 -5.61 17.25
N ASP A 33 13.47 -6.74 17.97
CA ASP A 33 14.63 -7.15 18.78
C ASP A 33 15.83 -7.46 17.88
N ASP A 34 15.61 -8.14 16.78
CA ASP A 34 16.64 -8.39 15.78
C ASP A 34 17.19 -7.08 15.20
N LEU A 35 16.33 -6.13 14.86
CA LEU A 35 16.74 -4.81 14.38
C LEU A 35 17.59 -4.07 15.40
N LEU A 36 17.18 -4.03 16.66
CA LEU A 36 17.89 -3.34 17.74
C LEU A 36 19.26 -3.96 17.98
N ALA A 37 19.36 -5.29 18.01
CA ALA A 37 20.62 -6.01 18.19
C ALA A 37 21.63 -5.73 17.04
N VAL A 38 21.14 -5.76 15.80
CA VAL A 38 21.98 -5.46 14.62
C VAL A 38 22.41 -3.99 14.62
N ASP A 39 21.52 -3.06 14.97
CA ASP A 39 21.83 -1.64 15.01
C ASP A 39 22.82 -1.29 16.11
N GLU A 40 22.73 -1.89 17.29
CA GLU A 40 23.69 -1.71 18.37
C GLU A 40 25.08 -2.13 17.93
N ARG A 41 25.23 -3.36 17.41
CA ARG A 41 26.50 -3.88 16.91
C ARG A 41 27.08 -3.02 15.79
N ARG A 42 26.24 -2.55 14.87
CA ARG A 42 26.65 -1.62 13.79
C ARG A 42 27.20 -0.31 14.36
N ARG A 43 26.56 0.25 15.40
CA ARG A 43 26.99 1.50 16.04
C ARG A 43 28.31 1.34 16.76
N GLU A 44 28.51 0.25 17.49
CA GLU A 44 29.77 -0.09 18.12
C GLU A 44 30.92 -0.18 17.10
N LEU A 45 30.68 -0.94 16.02
CA LEU A 45 31.64 -1.10 14.95
C LEU A 45 31.94 0.23 14.24
N ASN A 46 30.91 1.04 13.96
CA ASN A 46 31.09 2.37 13.37
C ASN A 46 31.95 3.28 14.23
N THR A 47 31.71 3.28 15.56
CA THR A 47 32.52 4.05 16.50
C THR A 47 33.99 3.61 16.46
N ARG A 48 34.26 2.29 16.37
CA ARG A 48 35.60 1.75 16.25
C ARG A 48 36.28 2.19 14.93
N VAL A 49 35.55 2.08 13.81
CA VAL A 49 36.06 2.53 12.48
C VAL A 49 36.38 4.02 12.48
N ASP A 50 35.53 4.85 13.08
CA ASP A 50 35.75 6.30 13.15
C ASP A 50 36.95 6.64 14.02
N GLN A 51 37.18 5.94 15.14
CA GLN A 51 38.38 6.07 15.97
C GLN A 51 39.64 5.71 15.20
N ILE A 52 39.62 4.57 14.49
CA ILE A 52 40.77 4.13 13.69
C ILE A 52 41.08 5.14 12.58
N ARG A 53 40.06 5.65 11.89
CA ARG A 53 40.24 6.68 10.85
C ARG A 53 40.83 7.97 11.40
N ALA A 54 40.39 8.41 12.58
CA ALA A 54 40.94 9.59 13.24
C ALA A 54 42.43 9.40 13.60
N GLU A 55 42.81 8.23 14.15
CA GLU A 55 44.17 7.89 14.49
C GLU A 55 45.06 7.77 13.25
N GLN A 56 44.54 7.13 12.19
CA GLN A 56 45.24 7.03 10.90
C GLN A 56 45.53 8.40 10.28
N ASN A 57 44.53 9.32 10.33
CA ASN A 57 44.72 10.68 9.84
C ASN A 57 45.82 11.43 10.61
N LYS A 58 45.83 11.27 11.94
CA LYS A 58 46.87 11.84 12.81
C LYS A 58 48.28 11.32 12.44
N LEU A 59 48.43 9.99 12.39
CA LEU A 59 49.69 9.35 12.01
C LEU A 59 50.17 9.75 10.59
N SER A 60 49.23 9.87 9.66
CA SER A 60 49.51 10.32 8.30
C SER A 60 50.07 11.74 8.27
N GLY A 61 49.55 12.64 9.12
CA GLY A 61 50.07 13.99 9.32
C GLY A 61 51.51 13.97 9.88
N GLU A 62 51.75 13.20 10.94
CA GLU A 62 53.06 13.04 11.56
C GLU A 62 54.12 12.49 10.56
N ILE A 63 53.74 11.48 9.78
CA ILE A 63 54.58 10.90 8.73
C ILE A 63 54.93 11.95 7.64
N GLN A 64 53.95 12.75 7.20
CA GLN A 64 54.17 13.80 6.20
C GLN A 64 55.09 14.92 6.73
N GLU A 65 54.92 15.34 7.96
CA GLU A 65 55.73 16.35 8.60
C GLU A 65 57.17 15.87 8.76
N ALA A 66 57.39 14.67 9.32
CA ALA A 66 58.73 14.06 9.44
C ALA A 66 59.44 13.88 8.08
N ALA A 67 58.68 13.52 7.04
CA ALA A 67 59.21 13.41 5.68
C ALA A 67 59.66 14.78 5.11
N ARG A 68 58.87 15.85 5.38
CA ARG A 68 59.26 17.23 4.96
C ARG A 68 60.51 17.73 5.68
N GLU A 69 60.69 17.34 6.93
CA GLU A 69 61.86 17.69 7.74
C GLU A 69 63.09 16.82 7.45
N GLY A 70 62.98 15.84 6.55
CA GLY A 70 64.12 14.93 6.21
C GLY A 70 64.38 13.87 7.28
N LYS A 71 63.47 13.65 8.25
CA LYS A 71 63.62 12.73 9.40
C LYS A 71 63.13 11.30 9.07
N THR A 72 63.30 10.83 7.87
CA THR A 72 62.82 9.51 7.42
C THR A 72 63.58 8.32 8.01
N GLU A 73 64.76 8.54 8.59
CA GLU A 73 65.56 7.52 9.27
C GLU A 73 65.28 7.45 10.80
N ASP A 74 64.45 8.37 11.31
CA ASP A 74 64.09 8.39 12.71
C ASP A 74 63.26 7.13 13.09
N PRO A 75 63.61 6.45 14.20
CA PRO A 75 62.80 5.32 14.70
C PRO A 75 61.32 5.66 14.94
N ALA A 76 61.01 6.93 15.25
CA ALA A 76 59.63 7.41 15.41
C ALA A 76 58.85 7.39 14.08
N PHE A 77 59.50 7.76 12.96
CA PHE A 77 58.89 7.69 11.63
C PHE A 77 58.56 6.25 11.21
N ASN A 78 59.46 5.30 11.47
CA ASN A 78 59.19 3.89 11.15
C ASN A 78 58.07 3.32 12.00
N ARG A 79 58.00 3.62 13.32
CA ARG A 79 56.88 3.22 14.20
C ARG A 79 55.58 3.79 13.73
N ALA A 80 55.54 5.07 13.33
CA ALA A 80 54.30 5.70 12.82
C ALA A 80 53.83 5.05 11.51
N ARG A 81 54.74 4.67 10.61
CA ARG A 81 54.41 3.93 9.37
C ARG A 81 53.89 2.54 9.65
N GLU A 82 54.51 1.78 10.56
CA GLU A 82 54.02 0.45 10.94
C GLU A 82 52.64 0.52 11.58
N ALA A 83 52.43 1.46 12.52
CA ALA A 83 51.15 1.70 13.15
C ALA A 83 50.06 2.08 12.10
N SER A 84 50.36 3.03 11.20
CA SER A 84 49.46 3.41 10.12
C SER A 84 49.11 2.25 9.19
N SER A 85 50.12 1.36 8.89
CA SER A 85 49.88 0.16 8.09
C SER A 85 49.00 -0.85 8.81
N GLY A 86 49.18 -1.05 10.13
CA GLY A 86 48.34 -1.90 10.96
C GLY A 86 46.89 -1.42 11.00
N LEU A 87 46.69 -0.10 11.24
CA LEU A 87 45.36 0.51 11.23
C LEU A 87 44.66 0.39 9.86
N LYS A 88 45.43 0.51 8.77
CA LYS A 88 44.88 0.30 7.42
C LYS A 88 44.45 -1.13 7.18
N ALA A 89 45.18 -2.11 7.72
CA ALA A 89 44.80 -3.52 7.64
C ALA A 89 43.50 -3.78 8.46
N GLU A 90 43.41 -3.21 9.68
CA GLU A 90 42.20 -3.32 10.52
C GLU A 90 40.99 -2.67 9.83
N LEU A 91 41.11 -1.48 9.24
CA LEU A 91 40.00 -0.87 8.49
C LEU A 91 39.54 -1.74 7.33
N LYS A 92 40.45 -2.38 6.61
CA LYS A 92 40.13 -3.27 5.49
C LYS A 92 39.29 -4.46 5.92
N GLU A 93 39.42 -4.90 7.17
CA GLU A 93 38.60 -6.00 7.74
C GLU A 93 37.28 -5.50 8.30
N LEU A 94 37.25 -4.31 8.92
CA LEU A 94 36.06 -3.81 9.62
C LEU A 94 35.07 -3.11 8.69
N GLU A 95 35.52 -2.41 7.64
CA GLU A 95 34.62 -1.69 6.72
C GLU A 95 33.64 -2.59 5.98
N PRO A 96 34.02 -3.79 5.46
CA PRO A 96 33.06 -4.74 4.90
C PRO A 96 32.01 -5.19 5.91
N GLN A 97 32.41 -5.52 7.16
CA GLN A 97 31.51 -5.92 8.22
C GLN A 97 30.51 -4.80 8.58
N LEU A 98 30.98 -3.54 8.61
CA LEU A 98 30.12 -2.39 8.82
C LEU A 98 29.12 -2.22 7.67
N GLY A 99 29.54 -2.50 6.43
CA GLY A 99 28.68 -2.55 5.25
C GLY A 99 27.58 -3.59 5.40
N GLU A 100 27.93 -4.84 5.69
CA GLU A 100 27.01 -5.95 5.89
C GLU A 100 25.99 -5.69 7.02
N LEU A 101 26.44 -5.17 8.17
CA LEU A 101 25.56 -4.80 9.26
C LEU A 101 24.62 -3.64 8.89
N SER A 102 25.07 -2.70 8.06
CA SER A 102 24.25 -1.60 7.61
C SER A 102 23.16 -2.06 6.65
N GLU A 103 23.50 -2.95 5.71
CA GLU A 103 22.54 -3.57 4.79
C GLU A 103 21.52 -4.39 5.56
N LYS A 104 21.96 -5.26 6.48
CA LYS A 104 21.05 -6.08 7.29
C LYS A 104 20.12 -5.25 8.17
N ARG A 105 20.63 -4.15 8.77
CA ARG A 105 19.79 -3.22 9.53
C ARG A 105 18.72 -2.59 8.62
N ASP A 106 19.08 -2.17 7.42
CA ASP A 106 18.15 -1.53 6.49
C ASP A 106 17.10 -2.53 5.99
N GLU A 107 17.46 -3.78 5.73
CA GLU A 107 16.54 -4.87 5.40
C GLU A 107 15.53 -5.13 6.53
N LEU A 108 16.02 -5.26 7.78
CA LEU A 108 15.14 -5.46 8.94
C LEU A 108 14.22 -4.27 9.17
N LEU A 109 14.71 -3.05 9.04
CA LEU A 109 13.89 -1.85 9.21
C LEU A 109 12.78 -1.75 8.16
N VAL A 110 13.07 -2.18 6.95
CA VAL A 110 12.10 -2.19 5.83
C VAL A 110 11.06 -3.29 5.97
N SER A 111 11.42 -4.44 6.56
CA SER A 111 10.49 -5.54 6.76
C SER A 111 9.48 -5.29 7.89
N LEU A 112 9.74 -4.33 8.80
CA LEU A 112 8.79 -3.98 9.85
C LEU A 112 7.51 -3.40 9.26
N PRO A 113 6.33 -3.87 9.69
CA PRO A 113 5.07 -3.25 9.34
C PRO A 113 4.89 -1.90 10.04
N ASN A 114 3.92 -1.11 9.57
CA ASN A 114 3.53 0.12 10.24
C ASN A 114 2.99 -0.15 11.65
N LEU A 115 3.08 0.85 12.53
CA LEU A 115 2.52 0.76 13.87
C LEU A 115 1.00 0.90 13.79
N PRO A 116 0.23 -0.05 14.37
CA PRO A 116 -1.22 0.08 14.39
C PRO A 116 -1.66 1.23 15.31
N GLU A 117 -2.78 1.88 14.96
CA GLU A 117 -3.41 2.84 15.85
C GLU A 117 -3.80 2.18 17.18
N PRO A 118 -3.70 2.90 18.32
CA PRO A 118 -3.94 2.30 19.63
C PRO A 118 -5.35 1.70 19.80
N ASP A 119 -6.34 2.29 19.14
CA ASP A 119 -7.75 1.91 19.18
C ASP A 119 -8.18 1.00 18.01
N ALA A 120 -7.26 0.54 17.17
CA ALA A 120 -7.55 -0.52 16.21
C ALA A 120 -7.84 -1.84 16.94
N PRO A 121 -8.81 -2.67 16.47
CA PRO A 121 -9.19 -3.89 17.16
C PRO A 121 -8.05 -4.91 17.18
N ASP A 122 -7.88 -5.59 18.33
CA ASP A 122 -6.96 -6.72 18.43
C ASP A 122 -7.57 -7.95 17.72
N GLY A 123 -6.71 -8.79 17.14
CA GLY A 123 -7.08 -10.01 16.43
C GLY A 123 -6.02 -10.44 15.44
N GLU A 124 -6.10 -11.67 14.94
CA GLU A 124 -5.10 -12.28 14.06
C GLU A 124 -5.58 -12.40 12.61
N THR A 125 -6.90 -12.52 12.41
CA THR A 125 -7.51 -12.88 11.11
C THR A 125 -8.75 -12.05 10.81
N GLU A 126 -9.30 -12.22 9.60
CA GLU A 126 -10.56 -11.60 9.17
C GLU A 126 -11.77 -11.96 10.07
N GLU A 127 -11.70 -13.07 10.82
CA GLU A 127 -12.75 -13.49 11.75
C GLU A 127 -12.83 -12.60 13.01
N ASP A 128 -11.72 -11.91 13.33
CA ASP A 128 -11.60 -11.01 14.47
C ASP A 128 -12.02 -9.56 14.14
N ASN A 129 -12.35 -9.30 12.88
CA ASN A 129 -12.77 -7.99 12.41
C ASN A 129 -14.07 -7.55 13.07
N VAL A 130 -14.17 -6.28 13.46
CA VAL A 130 -15.31 -5.74 14.21
C VAL A 130 -16.31 -5.04 13.28
N THR A 131 -17.52 -5.56 13.19
CA THR A 131 -18.60 -4.87 12.48
C THR A 131 -19.04 -3.64 13.27
N LEU A 132 -18.89 -2.46 12.67
CA LEU A 132 -19.28 -1.19 13.29
C LEU A 132 -20.75 -0.87 13.06
N ARG A 133 -21.28 -1.15 11.88
CA ARG A 133 -22.69 -0.93 11.48
C ARG A 133 -23.07 -1.72 10.23
N GLU A 134 -24.34 -2.02 10.10
CA GLU A 134 -24.96 -2.52 8.87
C GLU A 134 -25.94 -1.47 8.34
N VAL A 135 -26.00 -1.30 7.02
CA VAL A 135 -26.81 -0.28 6.33
C VAL A 135 -27.50 -0.89 5.12
N GLY A 136 -28.77 -0.52 4.92
CA GLY A 136 -29.59 -1.05 3.83
C GLY A 136 -30.32 -2.34 4.20
N GLU A 137 -31.41 -2.63 3.50
CA GLU A 137 -32.19 -3.84 3.67
C GLU A 137 -31.78 -4.87 2.63
N LYS A 138 -31.53 -6.10 3.09
CA LYS A 138 -31.21 -7.23 2.20
C LYS A 138 -32.45 -7.55 1.37
N PRO A 139 -32.31 -7.70 0.03
CA PRO A 139 -33.48 -8.01 -0.80
C PRO A 139 -34.06 -9.38 -0.44
N GLU A 140 -35.38 -9.43 -0.36
CA GLU A 140 -36.14 -10.67 -0.23
C GLU A 140 -36.69 -11.07 -1.61
N PHE A 141 -36.20 -12.17 -2.15
CA PHE A 141 -36.64 -12.68 -3.44
C PHE A 141 -37.77 -13.71 -3.27
N GLY A 142 -38.80 -13.61 -4.10
CA GLY A 142 -39.86 -14.63 -4.20
C GLY A 142 -39.40 -15.87 -5.03
N PHE A 143 -38.18 -15.89 -5.49
CA PHE A 143 -37.50 -16.89 -6.32
C PHE A 143 -36.12 -17.17 -5.78
N GLU A 144 -35.47 -18.24 -6.25
CA GLU A 144 -34.05 -18.51 -5.91
C GLU A 144 -33.13 -17.62 -6.75
N PRO A 145 -32.36 -16.71 -6.11
CA PRO A 145 -31.49 -15.80 -6.85
C PRO A 145 -30.32 -16.55 -7.49
N LEU A 146 -30.07 -16.24 -8.76
CA LEU A 146 -28.88 -16.73 -9.49
C LEU A 146 -27.62 -16.01 -9.00
N ASP A 147 -26.48 -16.68 -9.11
CA ASP A 147 -25.22 -15.97 -8.99
C ASP A 147 -24.96 -15.11 -10.23
N HIS A 148 -24.07 -14.13 -10.08
CA HIS A 148 -23.73 -13.17 -11.16
C HIS A 148 -23.26 -13.83 -12.44
N LEU A 149 -22.59 -14.99 -12.37
CA LEU A 149 -22.07 -15.67 -13.55
C LEU A 149 -23.20 -16.36 -14.31
N ASP A 150 -24.06 -17.12 -13.64
CA ASP A 150 -25.19 -17.78 -14.27
C ASP A 150 -26.16 -16.75 -14.89
N LEU A 151 -26.43 -15.66 -14.17
CA LEU A 151 -27.23 -14.55 -14.67
C LEU A 151 -26.61 -13.91 -15.92
N ALA A 152 -25.33 -13.56 -15.87
CA ALA A 152 -24.63 -12.89 -16.96
C ALA A 152 -24.41 -13.81 -18.17
N GLN A 153 -24.14 -15.10 -17.97
CA GLN A 153 -24.00 -16.06 -19.06
C GLN A 153 -25.33 -16.28 -19.80
N GLY A 154 -26.46 -16.28 -19.09
CA GLY A 154 -27.78 -16.35 -19.71
C GLY A 154 -28.03 -15.23 -20.74
N HIS A 155 -27.39 -14.10 -20.59
CA HIS A 155 -27.48 -12.93 -21.47
C HIS A 155 -26.26 -12.74 -22.37
N GLY A 156 -25.20 -13.56 -22.25
CA GLY A 156 -23.95 -13.42 -23.00
C GLY A 156 -23.12 -12.19 -22.56
N TRP A 157 -23.25 -11.73 -21.32
CA TRP A 157 -22.53 -10.54 -20.81
C TRP A 157 -21.13 -10.86 -20.30
N ILE A 158 -20.87 -12.11 -19.90
CA ILE A 158 -19.56 -12.56 -19.43
C ILE A 158 -19.12 -13.76 -20.24
N GLU A 159 -17.89 -13.68 -20.78
CA GLU A 159 -17.26 -14.77 -21.50
C GLU A 159 -15.95 -15.17 -20.82
N MET A 160 -15.93 -16.37 -20.23
CA MET A 160 -14.79 -16.89 -19.46
C MET A 160 -13.95 -17.88 -20.28
N GLU A 161 -14.56 -18.67 -21.18
CA GLU A 161 -13.85 -19.72 -21.93
C GLU A 161 -12.91 -19.11 -22.96
N ALA A 162 -13.40 -18.17 -23.76
CA ALA A 162 -12.56 -17.45 -24.72
C ALA A 162 -11.47 -16.61 -24.02
N ALA A 163 -11.77 -16.07 -22.83
CA ALA A 163 -10.76 -15.37 -22.03
C ALA A 163 -9.68 -16.32 -21.51
N ALA A 164 -10.07 -17.55 -21.11
CA ALA A 164 -9.11 -18.56 -20.68
C ALA A 164 -8.20 -19.04 -21.83
N GLU A 165 -8.74 -19.15 -23.06
CA GLU A 165 -7.95 -19.46 -24.25
C GLU A 165 -6.95 -18.34 -24.59
N ALA A 166 -7.37 -17.08 -24.44
CA ALA A 166 -6.53 -15.92 -24.80
C ALA A 166 -5.46 -15.61 -23.73
N SER A 167 -5.81 -15.73 -22.43
CA SER A 167 -4.98 -15.19 -21.34
C SER A 167 -4.76 -16.15 -20.17
N GLY A 168 -5.48 -17.27 -20.15
CA GLY A 168 -5.46 -18.22 -19.04
C GLY A 168 -6.66 -18.07 -18.10
N SER A 169 -6.70 -18.87 -17.04
CA SER A 169 -7.78 -18.83 -16.05
C SER A 169 -7.83 -17.48 -15.32
N ARG A 170 -9.00 -17.15 -14.73
CA ARG A 170 -9.25 -15.91 -13.97
C ARG A 170 -9.12 -14.62 -14.81
N PHE A 171 -9.38 -14.72 -16.12
CA PHE A 171 -9.67 -13.59 -16.99
C PHE A 171 -11.09 -13.70 -17.51
N ALA A 172 -11.71 -12.58 -17.86
CA ALA A 172 -13.06 -12.51 -18.38
C ALA A 172 -13.16 -11.42 -19.46
N TYR A 173 -14.00 -11.63 -20.46
CA TYR A 173 -14.54 -10.54 -21.26
C TYR A 173 -15.86 -10.10 -20.65
N LEU A 174 -16.06 -8.79 -20.50
CA LEU A 174 -17.35 -8.17 -20.22
C LEU A 174 -17.90 -7.67 -21.56
N LEU A 175 -19.16 -8.00 -21.85
CA LEU A 175 -19.76 -7.77 -23.17
C LEU A 175 -21.08 -7.02 -23.05
N GLY A 176 -21.48 -6.36 -24.13
CA GLY A 176 -22.81 -5.75 -24.25
C GLY A 176 -23.16 -4.77 -23.14
N ASP A 177 -24.35 -4.97 -22.58
CA ASP A 177 -24.89 -4.09 -21.53
C ASP A 177 -24.01 -4.05 -20.27
N LEU A 178 -23.35 -5.17 -19.93
CA LEU A 178 -22.46 -5.19 -18.76
C LEU A 178 -21.21 -4.34 -18.95
N ALA A 179 -20.61 -4.33 -20.15
CA ALA A 179 -19.49 -3.44 -20.46
C ALA A 179 -19.91 -1.96 -20.41
N MET A 180 -21.12 -1.65 -20.90
CA MET A 180 -21.63 -0.27 -20.82
C MET A 180 -21.97 0.13 -19.37
N LEU A 181 -22.46 -0.81 -18.56
CA LEU A 181 -22.69 -0.58 -17.13
C LEU A 181 -21.37 -0.28 -16.38
N GLU A 182 -20.28 -0.94 -16.74
CA GLU A 182 -18.95 -0.64 -16.19
C GLU A 182 -18.55 0.82 -16.44
N PHE A 183 -18.67 1.31 -17.68
CA PHE A 183 -18.38 2.71 -18.00
C PHE A 183 -19.27 3.69 -17.21
N ALA A 184 -20.54 3.38 -17.07
CA ALA A 184 -21.48 4.21 -16.29
C ALA A 184 -21.09 4.23 -14.81
N LEU A 185 -20.74 3.08 -14.23
CA LEU A 185 -20.31 2.93 -12.84
C LEU A 185 -19.01 3.68 -12.56
N VAL A 186 -18.01 3.55 -13.43
CA VAL A 186 -16.73 4.27 -13.31
C VAL A 186 -16.97 5.77 -13.36
N ARG A 187 -17.77 6.25 -14.32
CA ARG A 187 -18.06 7.68 -14.43
C ARG A 187 -18.83 8.20 -13.22
N PHE A 188 -19.83 7.47 -12.75
CA PHE A 188 -20.55 7.79 -11.52
C PHE A 188 -19.60 7.95 -10.34
N ALA A 189 -18.73 6.95 -10.11
CA ALA A 189 -17.78 6.98 -9.00
C ALA A 189 -16.82 8.17 -9.10
N MET A 190 -16.24 8.41 -10.30
CA MET A 190 -15.32 9.53 -10.54
C MET A 190 -15.97 10.89 -10.28
N GLU A 191 -17.22 11.10 -10.70
CA GLU A 191 -17.93 12.38 -10.44
C GLU A 191 -18.27 12.51 -8.94
N ARG A 192 -18.61 11.42 -8.24
CA ARG A 192 -18.84 11.46 -6.80
C ARG A 192 -17.59 11.87 -6.02
N VAL A 193 -16.45 11.22 -6.27
CA VAL A 193 -15.20 11.53 -5.57
C VAL A 193 -14.66 12.91 -5.96
N ARG A 194 -14.90 13.36 -7.23
CA ARG A 194 -14.57 14.69 -7.67
C ARG A 194 -15.35 15.77 -6.91
N ALA A 195 -16.64 15.53 -6.68
CA ALA A 195 -17.49 16.44 -5.89
C ALA A 195 -16.99 16.59 -4.45
N GLU A 196 -16.29 15.56 -3.93
CA GLU A 196 -15.65 15.55 -2.63
C GLU A 196 -14.22 16.14 -2.63
N GLY A 197 -13.80 16.75 -3.74
CA GLY A 197 -12.53 17.45 -3.86
C GLY A 197 -11.34 16.60 -4.25
N PHE A 198 -11.55 15.38 -4.75
CA PHE A 198 -10.49 14.56 -5.34
C PHE A 198 -10.26 14.95 -6.81
N GLU A 199 -9.00 15.10 -7.20
CA GLU A 199 -8.61 15.41 -8.58
C GLU A 199 -8.65 14.12 -9.43
N PRO A 200 -9.51 14.05 -10.48
CA PRO A 200 -9.55 12.90 -11.38
C PRO A 200 -8.22 12.70 -12.09
N THR A 201 -7.71 11.47 -12.02
CA THR A 201 -6.38 11.12 -12.52
C THR A 201 -6.41 9.81 -13.29
N ILE A 202 -5.73 9.74 -14.43
CA ILE A 202 -5.43 8.51 -15.15
C ILE A 202 -3.94 8.20 -14.93
N PRO A 203 -3.60 7.36 -13.96
CA PRO A 203 -2.21 7.07 -13.63
C PRO A 203 -1.61 5.99 -14.55
N PRO A 204 -0.28 5.95 -14.70
CA PRO A 204 0.38 4.85 -15.38
C PRO A 204 0.18 3.53 -14.61
N VAL A 205 -0.07 2.44 -15.32
CA VAL A 205 -0.20 1.09 -14.75
C VAL A 205 1.12 0.31 -14.72
N LEU A 206 2.15 0.82 -15.39
CA LEU A 206 3.51 0.31 -15.34
C LEU A 206 4.36 1.22 -14.47
N VAL A 207 4.99 0.64 -13.46
CA VAL A 207 5.79 1.39 -12.48
C VAL A 207 7.16 0.76 -12.29
N ARG A 208 8.11 1.55 -11.79
CA ARG A 208 9.40 1.07 -11.35
C ARG A 208 9.33 0.50 -9.92
N GLU A 209 10.27 -0.39 -9.60
CA GLU A 209 10.39 -1.02 -8.28
C GLU A 209 10.32 -0.01 -7.12
N LYS A 210 10.91 1.18 -7.27
CA LYS A 210 10.88 2.26 -6.26
C LYS A 210 9.45 2.62 -5.80
N ALA A 211 8.48 2.61 -6.70
CA ALA A 211 7.10 2.94 -6.36
C ALA A 211 6.45 1.83 -5.51
N LEU A 212 6.66 0.56 -5.86
CA LEU A 212 6.17 -0.60 -5.10
C LEU A 212 6.85 -0.70 -3.73
N TYR A 213 8.13 -0.43 -3.67
CA TYR A 213 8.87 -0.34 -2.42
C TYR A 213 8.34 0.81 -1.54
N GLY A 214 8.11 1.97 -2.15
CA GLY A 214 7.61 3.15 -1.46
C GLY A 214 6.23 2.97 -0.84
N THR A 215 5.36 2.21 -1.48
CA THR A 215 4.01 1.92 -0.99
C THR A 215 3.93 0.71 -0.05
N GLY A 216 5.03 -0.06 0.08
CA GLY A 216 5.10 -1.19 1.01
C GLY A 216 4.73 -2.55 0.41
N TYR A 217 4.45 -2.62 -0.90
CA TYR A 217 4.25 -3.91 -1.58
C TYR A 217 5.54 -4.73 -1.63
N PHE A 218 6.68 -4.07 -1.79
CA PHE A 218 7.98 -4.73 -1.70
C PHE A 218 8.67 -4.43 -0.35
N PRO A 219 9.39 -5.46 0.18
CA PRO A 219 9.68 -6.76 -0.38
C PRO A 219 8.57 -7.82 -0.22
N GLY A 220 7.59 -7.63 0.67
CA GLY A 220 6.68 -8.67 1.18
C GLY A 220 5.76 -9.31 0.13
N GLU A 221 5.20 -8.54 -0.79
CA GLU A 221 4.15 -8.99 -1.71
C GLU A 221 4.63 -9.18 -3.15
N ARG A 222 5.93 -9.41 -3.36
CA ARG A 222 6.51 -9.53 -4.71
C ARG A 222 5.84 -10.62 -5.55
N GLU A 223 5.44 -11.72 -4.94
CA GLU A 223 4.77 -12.83 -5.65
C GLU A 223 3.38 -12.48 -6.19
N MET A 224 2.74 -11.44 -5.64
CA MET A 224 1.43 -10.95 -6.08
C MET A 224 1.52 -10.06 -7.32
N ILE A 225 2.70 -9.57 -7.67
CA ILE A 225 2.90 -8.54 -8.70
C ILE A 225 3.42 -9.17 -10.00
N TYR A 226 2.86 -8.74 -11.14
CA TYR A 226 3.38 -9.07 -12.47
C TYR A 226 4.62 -8.25 -12.77
N GLU A 227 5.72 -8.91 -13.05
CA GLU A 227 7.01 -8.32 -13.42
C GLU A 227 7.25 -8.40 -14.92
N ILE A 228 7.84 -7.34 -15.49
CA ILE A 228 8.32 -7.25 -16.86
C ILE A 228 9.85 -7.08 -16.82
N PRO A 229 10.62 -8.17 -16.67
CA PRO A 229 12.05 -8.10 -16.33
C PRO A 229 12.89 -7.36 -17.37
N ARG A 230 12.51 -7.47 -18.66
CA ARG A 230 13.24 -6.83 -19.76
C ARG A 230 13.27 -5.31 -19.65
N ASP A 231 12.20 -4.73 -19.14
CA ASP A 231 12.03 -3.27 -19.07
C ASP A 231 12.22 -2.74 -17.65
N GLU A 232 12.49 -3.63 -16.68
CA GLU A 232 12.58 -3.31 -15.23
C GLU A 232 11.31 -2.61 -14.72
N LEU A 233 10.15 -3.03 -15.21
CA LEU A 233 8.84 -2.51 -14.88
C LEU A 233 7.94 -3.57 -14.26
N PHE A 234 6.91 -3.11 -13.56
CA PHE A 234 5.93 -3.93 -12.86
C PHE A 234 4.53 -3.41 -13.15
N LEU A 235 3.56 -4.31 -13.31
CA LEU A 235 2.15 -3.94 -13.36
C LEU A 235 1.61 -3.66 -11.96
N VAL A 236 0.85 -2.59 -11.80
CA VAL A 236 0.27 -2.22 -10.51
C VAL A 236 -0.89 -3.13 -10.12
N GLY A 237 -0.96 -3.53 -8.85
CA GLY A 237 -2.12 -4.20 -8.26
C GLY A 237 -3.22 -3.24 -7.81
N THR A 238 -2.92 -1.93 -7.84
CA THR A 238 -3.79 -0.80 -7.49
C THR A 238 -3.16 0.50 -7.97
N SER A 239 -3.95 1.48 -8.36
CA SER A 239 -3.43 2.82 -8.70
C SER A 239 -2.82 3.58 -7.52
N GLU A 240 -3.07 3.14 -6.28
CA GLU A 240 -2.39 3.64 -5.09
C GLU A 240 -0.88 3.80 -5.31
N VAL A 241 -0.24 2.79 -5.93
CA VAL A 241 1.22 2.79 -6.17
C VAL A 241 1.65 3.98 -7.02
N SER A 242 0.92 4.24 -8.10
CA SER A 242 1.21 5.33 -9.03
C SER A 242 0.84 6.69 -8.43
N LEU A 243 -0.27 6.77 -7.69
CA LEU A 243 -0.72 7.99 -7.04
C LEU A 243 0.22 8.42 -5.91
N ALA A 244 0.67 7.47 -5.09
CA ALA A 244 1.68 7.73 -4.06
C ALA A 244 3.00 8.24 -4.66
N ALA A 245 3.43 7.64 -5.78
CA ALA A 245 4.65 8.03 -6.47
C ALA A 245 4.59 9.43 -7.11
N LEU A 246 3.40 9.99 -7.33
CA LEU A 246 3.21 11.33 -7.90
C LEU A 246 3.88 12.44 -7.08
N GLN A 247 3.97 12.24 -5.77
CA GLN A 247 4.61 13.19 -4.84
C GLN A 247 5.93 12.64 -4.25
N ALA A 248 6.52 11.61 -4.86
CA ALA A 248 7.81 11.08 -4.42
C ALA A 248 8.95 12.11 -4.57
N ASP A 249 9.86 12.15 -3.58
CA ASP A 249 11.01 13.07 -3.49
C ASP A 249 10.60 14.57 -3.49
N ARG A 250 9.36 14.89 -3.10
CA ARG A 250 8.85 16.27 -3.09
C ARG A 250 8.66 16.78 -1.68
N ILE A 251 8.78 18.11 -1.56
CA ILE A 251 8.39 18.86 -0.36
C ILE A 251 7.20 19.73 -0.78
N MET A 252 6.06 19.50 -0.16
CA MET A 252 4.86 20.32 -0.35
C MET A 252 4.98 21.56 0.53
N GLU A 253 4.77 22.72 -0.07
CA GLU A 253 4.88 24.00 0.62
C GLU A 253 3.60 24.32 1.43
N PRO A 254 3.65 25.26 2.40
CA PRO A 254 2.49 25.61 3.22
C PRO A 254 1.26 25.96 2.38
N GLY A 255 0.13 25.36 2.69
CA GLY A 255 -1.14 25.55 2.00
C GLY A 255 -1.36 24.65 0.76
N GLU A 256 -0.40 23.78 0.41
CA GLU A 256 -0.59 22.81 -0.66
C GLU A 256 -1.34 21.53 -0.21
N LEU A 257 -1.41 21.28 1.10
CA LEU A 257 -2.17 20.15 1.67
C LEU A 257 -3.59 20.59 2.06
N PRO A 258 -4.59 19.70 1.99
CA PRO A 258 -4.51 18.32 1.51
C PRO A 258 -4.42 18.23 -0.02
N LYS A 259 -3.66 17.24 -0.55
CA LYS A 259 -3.72 16.85 -1.95
C LYS A 259 -4.49 15.53 -2.06
N ARG A 260 -5.55 15.53 -2.86
CA ARG A 260 -6.45 14.39 -3.05
C ARG A 260 -6.54 14.04 -4.53
N TYR A 261 -6.30 12.76 -4.84
CA TYR A 261 -6.34 12.22 -6.20
C TYR A 261 -7.32 11.07 -6.30
N ALA A 262 -8.10 11.02 -7.38
CA ALA A 262 -8.95 9.89 -7.72
C ALA A 262 -8.40 9.22 -8.98
N GLY A 263 -7.78 8.05 -8.84
CA GLY A 263 -7.17 7.31 -9.95
C GLY A 263 -8.11 6.25 -10.50
N PHE A 264 -8.40 6.30 -11.80
CA PHE A 264 -8.99 5.16 -12.50
C PHE A 264 -7.91 4.38 -13.22
N SER A 265 -7.82 3.09 -12.96
CA SER A 265 -6.90 2.21 -13.68
C SER A 265 -7.36 0.77 -13.69
N THR A 266 -6.91 0.05 -14.71
CA THR A 266 -6.82 -1.40 -14.66
C THR A 266 -5.74 -1.80 -13.64
N CYS A 267 -6.04 -2.84 -12.85
CA CYS A 267 -5.19 -3.40 -11.81
C CYS A 267 -4.89 -4.86 -12.12
N PHE A 268 -3.70 -5.32 -11.77
CA PHE A 268 -3.21 -6.66 -12.10
C PHE A 268 -2.68 -7.36 -10.85
N ARG A 269 -3.23 -8.51 -10.52
CA ARG A 269 -2.76 -9.31 -9.39
C ARG A 269 -2.51 -10.76 -9.79
N ARG A 270 -1.45 -11.37 -9.40
CA ARG A 270 -1.17 -12.79 -9.67
C ARG A 270 -2.00 -13.73 -8.82
N GLU A 271 -2.66 -13.20 -7.77
CA GLU A 271 -3.47 -13.99 -6.82
C GLU A 271 -2.71 -15.21 -6.26
N ALA A 272 -1.39 -15.05 -6.06
CA ALA A 272 -0.55 -16.06 -5.46
C ALA A 272 -1.04 -16.38 -4.03
N GLY A 273 -1.18 -17.66 -3.70
CA GLY A 273 -1.72 -18.09 -2.40
C GLY A 273 -3.25 -18.15 -2.30
N ALA A 274 -4.00 -17.68 -3.32
CA ALA A 274 -5.46 -17.76 -3.37
C ALA A 274 -5.98 -19.00 -4.12
N ALA A 275 -5.19 -20.08 -4.15
CA ALA A 275 -5.59 -21.32 -4.81
C ALA A 275 -6.88 -21.88 -4.20
N GLY A 276 -7.89 -22.13 -5.05
CA GLY A 276 -9.18 -22.68 -4.63
C GLY A 276 -10.17 -21.67 -4.01
N ARG A 277 -9.77 -20.42 -3.78
CA ARG A 277 -10.68 -19.37 -3.29
C ARG A 277 -11.31 -18.62 -4.45
N ASP A 278 -12.63 -18.39 -4.39
CA ASP A 278 -13.40 -17.59 -5.37
C ASP A 278 -13.01 -17.89 -6.83
N THR A 279 -13.00 -19.18 -7.20
CA THR A 279 -12.58 -19.63 -8.53
C THR A 279 -13.64 -19.44 -9.60
N ARG A 280 -14.90 -19.19 -9.20
CA ARG A 280 -16.06 -19.01 -10.06
C ARG A 280 -16.35 -17.51 -10.27
N GLY A 281 -16.64 -17.14 -11.52
CA GLY A 281 -17.04 -15.78 -11.89
C GLY A 281 -15.91 -14.76 -11.83
N ILE A 282 -16.28 -13.48 -11.64
CA ILE A 282 -15.36 -12.34 -11.73
C ILE A 282 -15.01 -11.71 -10.38
N PHE A 283 -15.32 -12.38 -9.24
CA PHE A 283 -15.03 -11.83 -7.91
C PHE A 283 -13.53 -11.72 -7.63
N ARG A 284 -12.73 -12.70 -8.13
CA ARG A 284 -11.27 -12.75 -7.97
C ARG A 284 -10.60 -13.08 -9.29
N VAL A 285 -10.11 -12.07 -9.96
CA VAL A 285 -9.53 -12.13 -11.30
C VAL A 285 -8.12 -11.52 -11.33
N HIS A 286 -7.33 -11.87 -12.33
CA HIS A 286 -5.97 -11.35 -12.52
C HIS A 286 -5.94 -9.90 -13.04
N GLN A 287 -7.01 -9.49 -13.70
CA GLN A 287 -7.17 -8.16 -14.27
C GLN A 287 -8.55 -7.61 -13.89
N PHE A 288 -8.61 -6.41 -13.31
CA PHE A 288 -9.85 -5.74 -12.93
C PHE A 288 -9.67 -4.22 -12.91
N ASP A 289 -10.76 -3.48 -13.04
CA ASP A 289 -10.73 -2.02 -13.00
C ASP A 289 -11.15 -1.49 -11.62
N LYS A 290 -10.53 -0.36 -11.23
CA LYS A 290 -10.73 0.25 -9.92
C LYS A 290 -10.66 1.77 -9.99
N VAL A 291 -11.57 2.42 -9.28
CA VAL A 291 -11.48 3.84 -8.92
C VAL A 291 -10.92 3.91 -7.50
N GLU A 292 -9.75 4.52 -7.35
CA GLU A 292 -9.01 4.62 -6.09
C GLU A 292 -8.88 6.06 -5.64
N MET A 293 -9.19 6.34 -4.40
CA MET A 293 -8.91 7.60 -3.72
C MET A 293 -7.54 7.53 -3.06
N PHE A 294 -6.76 8.60 -3.17
CA PHE A 294 -5.47 8.74 -2.49
C PHE A 294 -5.29 10.16 -1.96
N SER A 295 -4.94 10.28 -0.67
CA SER A 295 -4.77 11.58 -0.01
C SER A 295 -3.39 11.72 0.59
N PHE A 296 -2.81 12.93 0.44
CA PHE A 296 -1.67 13.42 1.21
C PHE A 296 -2.18 14.50 2.13
N VAL A 297 -1.95 14.34 3.44
CA VAL A 297 -2.46 15.24 4.47
C VAL A 297 -1.40 15.55 5.52
N GLU A 298 -1.62 16.61 6.29
CA GLU A 298 -0.84 16.84 7.51
C GLU A 298 -1.11 15.74 8.54
N PRO A 299 -0.12 15.34 9.35
CA PRO A 299 -0.27 14.26 10.34
C PRO A 299 -1.48 14.43 11.26
N GLY A 300 -1.75 15.66 11.71
CA GLY A 300 -2.88 15.96 12.61
C GLY A 300 -4.27 15.78 12.00
N SER A 301 -4.37 15.70 10.65
CA SER A 301 -5.65 15.60 9.92
C SER A 301 -5.91 14.21 9.38
N SER A 302 -5.00 13.24 9.56
CA SER A 302 -5.13 11.94 8.88
C SER A 302 -6.32 11.10 9.38
N ARG A 303 -6.68 11.20 10.65
CA ARG A 303 -7.85 10.49 11.18
C ARG A 303 -9.17 11.06 10.61
N GLU A 304 -9.30 12.37 10.55
CA GLU A 304 -10.46 13.03 9.94
C GLU A 304 -10.59 12.72 8.45
N GLU A 305 -9.46 12.71 7.74
CA GLU A 305 -9.44 12.33 6.33
C GLU A 305 -9.83 10.86 6.12
N HIS A 306 -9.42 9.96 7.02
CA HIS A 306 -9.81 8.56 6.99
C HIS A 306 -11.32 8.39 7.13
N GLU A 307 -11.93 9.04 8.14
CA GLU A 307 -13.38 9.07 8.35
C GLU A 307 -14.14 9.66 7.14
N ARG A 308 -13.60 10.73 6.53
CA ARG A 308 -14.14 11.30 5.32
C ARG A 308 -14.13 10.31 4.13
N MET A 309 -13.02 9.60 3.92
CA MET A 309 -12.91 8.64 2.83
C MET A 309 -13.88 7.47 2.98
N ILE A 310 -14.08 6.98 4.21
CA ILE A 310 -15.09 5.96 4.50
C ILE A 310 -16.49 6.48 4.22
N ALA A 311 -16.82 7.71 4.64
CA ALA A 311 -18.11 8.31 4.38
C ALA A 311 -18.42 8.43 2.87
N ILE A 312 -17.38 8.68 2.04
CA ILE A 312 -17.52 8.67 0.58
C ILE A 312 -17.84 7.28 0.05
N GLN A 313 -17.16 6.24 0.55
CA GLN A 313 -17.44 4.84 0.17
C GLN A 313 -18.88 4.46 0.53
N GLU A 314 -19.34 4.77 1.74
CA GLU A 314 -20.70 4.53 2.19
C GLU A 314 -21.74 5.29 1.33
N ALA A 315 -21.47 6.56 1.00
CA ALA A 315 -22.34 7.35 0.14
C ALA A 315 -22.44 6.77 -1.27
N ILE A 316 -21.37 6.19 -1.82
CA ILE A 316 -21.38 5.48 -3.11
C ILE A 316 -22.24 4.21 -3.00
N LEU A 317 -21.99 3.34 -2.02
CA LEU A 317 -22.74 2.10 -1.84
C LEU A 317 -24.22 2.35 -1.56
N GLY A 318 -24.53 3.34 -0.72
CA GLY A 318 -25.91 3.75 -0.43
C GLY A 318 -26.63 4.29 -1.66
N ALA A 319 -25.95 5.11 -2.50
CA ALA A 319 -26.52 5.61 -3.75
C ALA A 319 -26.77 4.50 -4.78
N LEU A 320 -25.97 3.42 -4.75
CA LEU A 320 -26.14 2.23 -5.57
C LEU A 320 -27.17 1.25 -4.98
N GLY A 321 -27.75 1.54 -3.82
CA GLY A 321 -28.74 0.69 -3.17
C GLY A 321 -28.21 -0.69 -2.74
N ILE A 322 -26.90 -0.83 -2.60
CA ILE A 322 -26.26 -2.09 -2.18
C ILE A 322 -26.30 -2.14 -0.65
N PRO A 323 -26.92 -3.15 -0.02
CA PRO A 323 -26.82 -3.34 1.42
C PRO A 323 -25.37 -3.67 1.80
N TYR A 324 -24.85 -3.01 2.84
CA TYR A 324 -23.46 -3.17 3.22
C TYR A 324 -23.28 -3.13 4.75
N ARG A 325 -22.12 -3.59 5.19
CA ARG A 325 -21.63 -3.34 6.55
C ARG A 325 -20.24 -2.69 6.51
N VAL A 326 -19.96 -1.88 7.52
CA VAL A 326 -18.63 -1.29 7.75
C VAL A 326 -17.93 -2.09 8.82
N VAL A 327 -16.71 -2.49 8.53
CA VAL A 327 -15.89 -3.36 9.37
C VAL A 327 -14.58 -2.64 9.72
N ASP A 328 -14.24 -2.63 11.01
CA ASP A 328 -12.93 -2.19 11.51
C ASP A 328 -12.00 -3.41 11.56
N VAL A 329 -10.92 -3.35 10.81
CA VAL A 329 -10.06 -4.51 10.54
C VAL A 329 -9.09 -4.73 11.68
N ALA A 330 -9.01 -5.98 12.16
CA ALA A 330 -8.11 -6.40 13.23
C ALA A 330 -6.63 -6.21 12.86
N VAL A 331 -5.81 -5.90 13.86
CA VAL A 331 -4.40 -5.53 13.64
C VAL A 331 -3.57 -6.62 12.94
N GLY A 332 -3.90 -7.90 13.14
CA GLY A 332 -3.22 -9.02 12.49
C GLY A 332 -3.59 -9.19 11.01
N ASP A 333 -4.78 -8.67 10.60
CA ASP A 333 -5.27 -8.70 9.21
C ASP A 333 -4.91 -7.40 8.43
N LEU A 334 -4.25 -6.44 9.07
CA LEU A 334 -3.76 -5.23 8.41
C LEU A 334 -2.63 -5.56 7.42
N GLY A 335 -2.69 -5.03 6.20
CA GLY A 335 -1.55 -4.98 5.31
C GLY A 335 -0.37 -4.22 5.93
N ALA A 336 0.87 -4.54 5.51
CA ALA A 336 2.08 -3.96 6.11
C ALA A 336 2.06 -2.43 6.25
N PRO A 337 1.59 -1.62 5.27
CA PRO A 337 1.60 -0.16 5.39
C PRO A 337 0.49 0.42 6.28
N ALA A 338 -0.60 -0.30 6.55
CA ALA A 338 -1.75 0.26 7.25
C ALA A 338 -1.52 0.36 8.76
N ALA A 339 -1.82 1.53 9.33
CA ALA A 339 -1.95 1.74 10.77
C ALA A 339 -3.39 1.47 11.25
N ARG A 340 -4.37 1.71 10.39
CA ARG A 340 -5.79 1.33 10.57
C ARG A 340 -6.43 1.14 9.20
N LYS A 341 -7.37 0.21 9.13
CA LYS A 341 -8.11 -0.10 7.91
C LYS A 341 -9.58 -0.32 8.23
N PHE A 342 -10.46 0.20 7.38
CA PHE A 342 -11.87 -0.12 7.38
C PHE A 342 -12.26 -0.71 6.03
N ASP A 343 -13.12 -1.71 6.05
CA ASP A 343 -13.68 -2.31 4.85
C ASP A 343 -15.19 -2.06 4.79
N CYS A 344 -15.71 -1.75 3.60
CA CYS A 344 -17.14 -1.84 3.35
C CYS A 344 -17.41 -3.14 2.60
N GLU A 345 -18.19 -4.00 3.22
CA GLU A 345 -18.58 -5.29 2.66
C GLU A 345 -20.03 -5.22 2.17
N GLY A 346 -20.26 -5.50 0.89
CA GLY A 346 -21.61 -5.55 0.30
C GLY A 346 -22.24 -6.93 0.41
N TRP A 347 -23.56 -6.94 0.54
CA TRP A 347 -24.34 -8.16 0.56
C TRP A 347 -24.35 -8.84 -0.81
N ILE A 348 -24.05 -10.14 -0.85
CA ILE A 348 -24.10 -10.98 -2.06
C ILE A 348 -25.16 -12.05 -1.86
N PRO A 349 -26.33 -11.91 -2.51
CA PRO A 349 -27.47 -12.78 -2.31
C PRO A 349 -27.21 -14.27 -2.54
N SER A 350 -26.51 -14.64 -3.62
CA SER A 350 -26.19 -16.04 -3.92
C SER A 350 -25.30 -16.71 -2.88
N GLN A 351 -24.51 -15.92 -2.14
CA GLN A 351 -23.61 -16.39 -1.11
C GLN A 351 -24.18 -16.27 0.31
N GLN A 352 -25.32 -15.57 0.47
CA GLN A 352 -25.96 -15.26 1.76
C GLN A 352 -24.98 -14.67 2.77
N ARG A 353 -24.06 -13.81 2.31
CA ARG A 353 -23.05 -13.16 3.16
C ARG A 353 -22.58 -11.82 2.60
N PHE A 354 -22.02 -11.04 3.48
CA PHE A 354 -21.28 -9.84 3.10
C PHE A 354 -19.91 -10.19 2.55
N ARG A 355 -19.47 -9.43 1.55
CA ARG A 355 -18.15 -9.59 0.90
C ARG A 355 -17.51 -8.22 0.73
N GLU A 356 -16.20 -8.15 0.97
CA GLU A 356 -15.42 -6.94 0.78
C GLU A 356 -15.58 -6.38 -0.64
N LEU A 357 -16.15 -5.17 -0.75
CA LEU A 357 -16.23 -4.40 -1.99
C LEU A 357 -15.19 -3.29 -2.02
N THR A 358 -14.97 -2.60 -0.91
CA THR A 358 -14.03 -1.50 -0.80
C THR A 358 -13.25 -1.56 0.50
N SER A 359 -12.04 -1.03 0.49
CA SER A 359 -11.15 -0.92 1.63
C SER A 359 -10.63 0.51 1.73
N CYS A 360 -10.39 1.00 2.95
CA CYS A 360 -9.82 2.31 3.21
C CYS A 360 -8.76 2.23 4.32
N SER A 361 -7.55 2.69 4.04
CA SER A 361 -6.40 2.58 4.95
C SER A 361 -5.78 3.93 5.26
N ASN A 362 -5.53 4.17 6.54
CA ASN A 362 -4.60 5.20 7.00
C ASN A 362 -3.21 4.57 7.13
N THR A 363 -2.25 5.01 6.32
CA THR A 363 -0.88 4.52 6.33
C THR A 363 0.08 5.42 7.10
N THR A 364 -0.45 6.46 7.72
CA THR A 364 0.34 7.47 8.44
C THR A 364 1.54 7.95 7.63
N ASP A 365 2.73 8.00 8.18
CA ASP A 365 3.95 8.43 7.50
C ASP A 365 4.77 7.29 6.84
N TYR A 366 4.27 6.05 6.91
CA TYR A 366 4.98 4.86 6.41
C TYR A 366 5.39 4.97 4.94
N GLN A 367 4.45 5.29 4.06
CA GLN A 367 4.73 5.44 2.63
C GLN A 367 5.51 6.74 2.34
N ALA A 368 5.17 7.81 3.04
CA ALA A 368 5.81 9.11 2.88
C ALA A 368 7.31 9.06 3.21
N ARG A 369 7.70 8.33 4.26
CA ARG A 369 9.13 8.11 4.61
C ARG A 369 9.86 7.36 3.51
N ARG A 370 9.29 6.30 2.96
CA ARG A 370 9.88 5.48 1.90
C ARG A 370 9.99 6.22 0.57
N LEU A 371 9.00 7.07 0.25
CA LEU A 371 8.94 7.88 -0.97
C LEU A 371 9.60 9.25 -0.82
N SER A 372 10.08 9.61 0.39
CA SER A 372 10.60 10.95 0.71
C SER A 372 9.61 12.07 0.42
N SER A 373 8.31 11.80 0.61
CA SER A 373 7.24 12.78 0.47
C SER A 373 7.10 13.56 1.76
N ARG A 374 7.34 14.87 1.72
CA ARG A 374 7.42 15.73 2.90
C ARG A 374 6.59 17.00 2.72
N TYR A 375 6.32 17.70 3.79
CA TYR A 375 5.67 19.00 3.77
C TYR A 375 6.35 19.97 4.75
N ARG A 376 6.11 21.27 4.57
CA ARG A 376 6.45 22.30 5.53
C ARG A 376 5.17 22.85 6.16
N ALA A 377 5.08 22.83 7.47
CA ALA A 377 3.92 23.40 8.16
C ALA A 377 3.88 24.95 8.04
N ALA A 378 5.07 25.59 8.05
CA ALA A 378 5.21 27.02 7.82
C ALA A 378 6.50 27.33 7.04
N GLN A 379 6.56 28.52 6.43
CA GLN A 379 7.71 28.96 5.67
C GLN A 379 8.97 29.04 6.58
N GLY A 380 10.04 28.34 6.18
CA GLY A 380 11.30 28.30 6.91
C GLY A 380 11.42 27.17 7.94
N GLU A 381 10.37 26.40 8.19
CA GLU A 381 10.42 25.22 9.03
C GLU A 381 11.07 24.02 8.31
N SER A 382 11.58 23.11 9.11
CA SER A 382 12.14 21.85 8.57
C SER A 382 11.03 20.97 8.01
N PRO A 383 11.23 20.36 6.84
CA PRO A 383 10.21 19.50 6.23
C PRO A 383 10.06 18.20 7.01
N GLU A 384 8.81 17.79 7.25
CA GLU A 384 8.40 16.57 7.91
C GLU A 384 7.68 15.62 6.94
N PRO A 385 7.64 14.31 7.20
CA PRO A 385 6.84 13.40 6.40
C PRO A 385 5.35 13.77 6.45
N VAL A 386 4.65 13.70 5.30
CA VAL A 386 3.19 13.78 5.27
C VAL A 386 2.58 12.46 5.74
N HIS A 387 1.27 12.46 6.05
CA HIS A 387 0.51 11.22 6.14
C HIS A 387 -0.14 10.91 4.79
N THR A 388 -0.24 9.61 4.48
CA THR A 388 -0.91 9.13 3.26
C THR A 388 -2.08 8.22 3.64
N LEU A 389 -3.13 8.28 2.82
CA LEU A 389 -4.30 7.44 2.94
C LEU A 389 -4.69 6.95 1.54
N ASN A 390 -5.17 5.73 1.46
CA ASN A 390 -5.76 5.18 0.26
C ASN A 390 -7.14 4.60 0.55
N GLY A 391 -8.00 4.54 -0.46
CA GLY A 391 -9.29 3.92 -0.33
C GLY A 391 -9.94 3.66 -1.68
N THR A 392 -10.46 2.47 -1.84
CA THR A 392 -11.20 2.09 -3.04
C THR A 392 -12.56 2.79 -3.06
N ALA A 393 -12.78 3.69 -4.01
CA ALA A 393 -14.12 4.23 -4.25
C ALA A 393 -15.04 3.16 -4.86
N VAL A 394 -14.57 2.46 -5.90
CA VAL A 394 -15.27 1.35 -6.55
C VAL A 394 -14.26 0.32 -7.07
N ALA A 395 -14.34 -0.93 -6.60
CA ALA A 395 -13.77 -2.09 -7.28
C ALA A 395 -14.81 -2.59 -8.29
N VAL A 396 -14.61 -2.26 -9.57
CA VAL A 396 -15.65 -2.35 -10.59
C VAL A 396 -16.27 -3.74 -10.67
N GLY A 397 -15.47 -4.79 -10.86
CA GLY A 397 -15.99 -6.15 -10.98
C GLY A 397 -16.81 -6.61 -9.78
N ARG A 398 -16.35 -6.35 -8.55
CA ARG A 398 -17.08 -6.70 -7.32
C ARG A 398 -18.39 -5.90 -7.17
N THR A 399 -18.37 -4.62 -7.53
CA THR A 399 -19.56 -3.78 -7.49
C THR A 399 -20.57 -4.18 -8.56
N LEU A 400 -20.13 -4.59 -9.76
CA LEU A 400 -20.99 -5.17 -10.78
C LEU A 400 -21.66 -6.46 -10.29
N ILE A 401 -20.94 -7.35 -9.61
CA ILE A 401 -21.53 -8.54 -8.98
C ILE A 401 -22.65 -8.14 -8.02
N ALA A 402 -22.38 -7.19 -7.12
CA ALA A 402 -23.37 -6.75 -6.15
C ALA A 402 -24.60 -6.11 -6.84
N LEU A 403 -24.41 -5.31 -7.90
CA LEU A 403 -25.51 -4.73 -8.67
C LEU A 403 -26.34 -5.80 -9.39
N LEU A 404 -25.72 -6.76 -10.06
CA LEU A 404 -26.40 -7.85 -10.74
C LEU A 404 -27.22 -8.70 -9.78
N GLU A 405 -26.61 -9.14 -8.68
CA GLU A 405 -27.26 -10.07 -7.76
C GLU A 405 -28.35 -9.41 -6.90
N ASN A 406 -28.18 -8.14 -6.47
CA ASN A 406 -29.20 -7.44 -5.70
C ASN A 406 -30.35 -6.87 -6.58
N GLY A 407 -30.06 -6.56 -7.85
CA GLY A 407 -31.05 -5.98 -8.77
C GLY A 407 -31.80 -7.00 -9.63
N GLN A 408 -31.52 -8.30 -9.51
CA GLN A 408 -32.12 -9.33 -10.35
C GLN A 408 -33.63 -9.49 -10.10
N THR A 409 -34.37 -9.82 -11.15
CA THR A 409 -35.79 -10.04 -11.12
C THR A 409 -36.12 -11.48 -11.53
N GLU A 410 -37.35 -11.95 -11.23
CA GLU A 410 -37.79 -13.33 -11.52
C GLU A 410 -37.69 -13.71 -13.00
N ASP A 411 -37.82 -12.75 -13.91
CA ASP A 411 -37.68 -12.95 -15.36
C ASP A 411 -36.22 -12.89 -15.86
N GLY A 412 -35.25 -12.88 -14.92
CA GLY A 412 -33.82 -12.94 -15.21
C GLY A 412 -33.21 -11.62 -15.68
N ASN A 413 -33.95 -10.51 -15.61
CA ASN A 413 -33.39 -9.18 -15.91
C ASN A 413 -32.79 -8.54 -14.64
N VAL A 414 -32.15 -7.40 -14.78
CA VAL A 414 -31.55 -6.66 -13.67
C VAL A 414 -32.04 -5.21 -13.69
N GLU A 415 -32.65 -4.77 -12.62
CA GLU A 415 -33.00 -3.37 -12.40
C GLU A 415 -31.80 -2.63 -11.84
N LEU A 416 -31.47 -1.48 -12.44
CA LEU A 416 -30.29 -0.71 -12.10
C LEU A 416 -30.64 0.54 -11.27
N PRO A 417 -29.77 0.93 -10.31
CA PRO A 417 -29.99 2.11 -9.50
C PRO A 417 -30.14 3.39 -10.35
N ALA A 418 -31.15 4.20 -10.02
CA ALA A 418 -31.44 5.44 -10.74
C ALA A 418 -30.22 6.40 -10.89
N PRO A 419 -29.33 6.55 -9.91
CA PRO A 419 -28.15 7.40 -10.07
C PRO A 419 -27.22 7.03 -11.23
N LEU A 420 -27.21 5.77 -11.67
CA LEU A 420 -26.38 5.34 -12.80
C LEU A 420 -26.94 5.79 -14.17
N GLN A 421 -28.25 6.11 -14.23
CA GLN A 421 -28.90 6.54 -15.48
C GLN A 421 -28.36 7.89 -15.95
N GLU A 422 -27.98 8.79 -15.05
CA GLU A 422 -27.33 10.06 -15.38
C GLU A 422 -25.98 9.88 -16.08
N PHE A 423 -25.39 8.68 -15.95
CA PHE A 423 -24.09 8.33 -16.51
C PHE A 423 -24.17 7.36 -17.68
N GLY A 424 -25.38 7.13 -18.19
CA GLY A 424 -25.62 6.37 -19.41
C GLY A 424 -26.05 4.91 -19.18
N ALA A 425 -26.25 4.47 -17.94
CA ALA A 425 -26.87 3.17 -17.71
C ALA A 425 -28.38 3.24 -18.03
N PRO A 426 -28.98 2.17 -18.58
CA PRO A 426 -30.42 2.07 -18.68
C PRO A 426 -31.05 1.83 -17.30
N GLN A 427 -32.39 1.93 -17.22
CA GLN A 427 -33.09 1.57 -15.98
C GLN A 427 -33.01 0.07 -15.69
N ARG A 428 -32.89 -0.74 -16.75
CA ARG A 428 -32.95 -2.20 -16.68
C ARG A 428 -32.07 -2.80 -17.79
N ILE A 429 -31.41 -3.92 -17.53
CA ILE A 429 -30.71 -4.73 -18.52
C ILE A 429 -31.28 -6.16 -18.53
N PRO A 430 -31.33 -6.84 -19.72
CA PRO A 430 -30.97 -6.30 -21.03
C PRO A 430 -31.89 -5.16 -21.46
N THR A 431 -31.38 -4.31 -22.33
CA THR A 431 -32.11 -3.15 -22.89
C THR A 431 -33.08 -3.54 -23.99
#